data_c01a4e8b7773122745ee71f8e81b7097
#
_entry.id   c01a4e8b7773122745ee71f8e81b7097
#
_cell.length_a   1.000
_cell.length_b   1.000
_cell.length_c   1.000
_cell.angle_alpha   90.00
_cell.angle_beta   90.00
_cell.angle_gamma   90.00
#
_symmetry.space_group_name_H-M   'P 1'
#
loop_
_entity.id
_entity.type
_entity.pdbx_description
1 polymer ?
#
loop_
_entity_poly.entity_id
_entity_poly.type
_entity_poly.pdbx_seq_one_letter_code
_entity_poly.pdbx_strand_id
1 'polypeptide(L)'
;LLNGCKGMDEEIKMMVITDGEAVLGIGGWGIQGIALSIGKLAVYTVASGLNPQQVLPIVIDAGTNNEELLEDQFYLGNKHKRVTGEAYYPFIETFVEEASALFPDVLFHWEDFGRDNAANILEQYRDKICTFNDDIQGTGVMMSAAMDSVVRITDKPITEHKILVFGGGTAGVGVSDQILMEMLLQGADSEEARKQFYMVDRYGLVTDNMADLTPGQQKYARTADEFPTQLNDLA
;
A
#
# COMPACT_ATOMS: atom_id res chain seq x y z
N LEU A 1 7.73 -0.74 -24.75
CA LEU A 1 6.67 -1.69 -24.34
C LEU A 1 5.29 -1.04 -24.41
N LEU A 2 5.05 0.10 -23.78
CA LEU A 2 3.74 0.78 -23.77
C LEU A 2 3.26 1.17 -25.18
N ASN A 3 4.16 1.53 -26.10
CA ASN A 3 3.81 1.83 -27.50
C ASN A 3 3.21 0.63 -28.26
N GLY A 4 3.44 -0.62 -27.81
CA GLY A 4 2.83 -1.79 -28.39
C GLY A 4 1.32 -1.89 -28.10
N CYS A 5 0.83 -1.16 -27.09
CA CYS A 5 -0.60 -1.07 -26.76
C CYS A 5 -1.34 -0.01 -27.61
N LYS A 6 -0.61 0.81 -28.41
CA LYS A 6 -1.21 1.70 -29.39
C LYS A 6 -1.77 0.90 -30.56
N GLY A 7 -3.05 1.02 -30.79
CA GLY A 7 -3.76 0.28 -31.84
C GLY A 7 -4.62 -0.84 -31.33
N MET A 8 -4.78 -0.97 -30.03
CA MET A 8 -5.92 -1.67 -29.44
C MET A 8 -7.19 -0.87 -29.82
N ASP A 9 -8.22 -1.57 -30.23
CA ASP A 9 -9.51 -0.95 -30.64
C ASP A 9 -10.20 -0.23 -29.47
N GLU A 10 -9.78 -0.51 -28.23
CA GLU A 10 -10.33 0.03 -26.99
C GLU A 10 -9.28 0.87 -26.25
N GLU A 11 -9.70 1.99 -25.69
CA GLU A 11 -8.88 2.85 -24.85
C GLU A 11 -8.64 2.23 -23.47
N ILE A 12 -7.38 2.17 -23.02
CA ILE A 12 -7.06 1.66 -21.69
C ILE A 12 -7.57 2.65 -20.63
N LYS A 13 -8.40 2.15 -19.70
CA LYS A 13 -9.02 2.92 -18.62
C LYS A 13 -8.39 2.66 -17.25
N MET A 14 -7.75 1.52 -17.07
CA MET A 14 -7.13 1.14 -15.79
C MET A 14 -5.86 0.35 -16.01
N MET A 15 -4.83 0.68 -15.23
CA MET A 15 -3.61 -0.11 -15.10
C MET A 15 -3.49 -0.59 -13.65
N VAL A 16 -3.23 -1.87 -13.44
CA VAL A 16 -2.77 -2.39 -12.14
C VAL A 16 -1.28 -2.63 -12.24
N ILE A 17 -0.54 -1.89 -11.42
CA ILE A 17 0.91 -1.76 -11.50
C ILE A 17 1.50 -2.33 -10.21
N THR A 18 2.47 -3.21 -10.33
CA THR A 18 3.23 -3.76 -9.20
C THR A 18 4.72 -3.73 -9.50
N ASP A 19 5.55 -3.68 -8.47
CA ASP A 19 6.98 -3.99 -8.57
C ASP A 19 7.35 -5.31 -7.86
N GLY A 20 6.33 -6.00 -7.33
CA GLY A 20 6.46 -7.32 -6.71
C GLY A 20 7.36 -7.36 -5.49
N GLU A 21 7.55 -6.22 -4.79
CA GLU A 21 8.43 -6.15 -3.61
C GLU A 21 7.79 -6.71 -2.35
N ALA A 22 6.51 -6.42 -2.12
CA ALA A 22 5.86 -6.69 -0.84
C ALA A 22 4.49 -7.35 -1.01
N VAL A 23 4.49 -8.51 -1.65
CA VAL A 23 3.30 -9.32 -1.83
C VAL A 23 2.86 -9.91 -0.50
N LEU A 24 1.61 -9.66 -0.11
CA LEU A 24 1.05 -10.12 1.17
C LEU A 24 1.15 -11.65 1.31
N GLY A 25 1.81 -12.09 2.39
CA GLY A 25 2.01 -13.51 2.70
C GLY A 25 3.10 -14.22 1.89
N ILE A 26 3.71 -13.55 0.89
CA ILE A 26 4.76 -14.12 0.02
C ILE A 26 6.06 -13.35 0.21
N GLY A 27 6.02 -12.03 0.33
CA GLY A 27 7.19 -11.16 0.31
C GLY A 27 7.61 -10.78 -1.10
N GLY A 28 8.92 -10.64 -1.35
CA GLY A 28 9.44 -10.27 -2.67
C GLY A 28 9.24 -11.38 -3.71
N TRP A 29 8.44 -11.12 -4.72
CA TRP A 29 8.11 -12.08 -5.77
C TRP A 29 8.63 -11.66 -7.15
N GLY A 30 9.29 -10.51 -7.25
CA GLY A 30 9.86 -9.98 -8.49
C GLY A 30 8.82 -9.88 -9.59
N ILE A 31 9.21 -10.18 -10.84
CA ILE A 31 8.28 -10.09 -11.98
C ILE A 31 7.11 -11.09 -11.91
N GLN A 32 7.18 -12.12 -11.08
CA GLN A 32 6.07 -13.04 -10.87
C GLN A 32 4.86 -12.33 -10.25
N GLY A 33 5.06 -11.16 -9.63
CA GLY A 33 4.01 -10.26 -9.16
C GLY A 33 3.00 -9.86 -10.23
N ILE A 34 3.33 -9.97 -11.52
CA ILE A 34 2.37 -9.75 -12.62
C ILE A 34 1.10 -10.60 -12.49
N ALA A 35 1.22 -11.79 -11.90
CA ALA A 35 0.09 -12.67 -11.68
C ALA A 35 -0.97 -12.05 -10.76
N LEU A 36 -0.55 -11.22 -9.80
CA LEU A 36 -1.45 -10.49 -8.91
C LEU A 36 -2.17 -9.37 -9.64
N SER A 37 -1.44 -8.57 -10.45
CA SER A 37 -2.06 -7.54 -11.29
C SER A 37 -3.11 -8.13 -12.23
N ILE A 38 -2.83 -9.27 -12.86
CA ILE A 38 -3.78 -10.00 -13.69
C ILE A 38 -4.98 -10.47 -12.87
N GLY A 39 -4.74 -11.07 -11.70
CA GLY A 39 -5.80 -11.55 -10.80
C GLY A 39 -6.70 -10.41 -10.31
N LYS A 40 -6.10 -9.27 -9.93
CA LYS A 40 -6.83 -8.07 -9.51
C LYS A 40 -7.73 -7.55 -10.63
N LEU A 41 -7.22 -7.45 -11.85
CA LEU A 41 -8.01 -7.01 -13.02
C LEU A 41 -9.12 -7.99 -13.38
N ALA A 42 -8.91 -9.29 -13.20
CA ALA A 42 -9.97 -10.28 -13.35
C ALA A 42 -11.10 -10.08 -12.34
N VAL A 43 -10.77 -9.76 -11.08
CA VAL A 43 -11.77 -9.42 -10.06
C VAL A 43 -12.53 -8.15 -10.43
N TYR A 44 -11.86 -7.09 -10.88
CA TYR A 44 -12.52 -5.87 -11.35
C TYR A 44 -13.46 -6.16 -12.54
N THR A 45 -13.05 -7.00 -13.47
CA THR A 45 -13.91 -7.40 -14.60
C THR A 45 -15.17 -8.10 -14.11
N VAL A 46 -15.05 -9.07 -13.20
CA VAL A 46 -16.18 -9.86 -12.71
C VAL A 46 -17.08 -9.06 -11.77
N ALA A 47 -16.48 -8.32 -10.82
CA ALA A 47 -17.23 -7.65 -9.76
C ALA A 47 -17.71 -6.25 -10.12
N SER A 48 -16.96 -5.51 -10.95
CA SER A 48 -17.26 -4.13 -11.30
C SER A 48 -17.69 -3.94 -12.77
N GLY A 49 -17.64 -5.00 -13.56
CA GLY A 49 -18.04 -4.94 -14.98
C GLY A 49 -17.05 -4.20 -15.87
N LEU A 50 -15.79 -4.03 -15.45
CA LEU A 50 -14.77 -3.44 -16.30
C LEU A 50 -14.52 -4.33 -17.53
N ASN A 51 -14.49 -3.70 -18.72
CA ASN A 51 -14.16 -4.39 -19.95
C ASN A 51 -12.69 -4.88 -19.91
N PRO A 52 -12.41 -6.19 -20.03
CA PRO A 52 -11.04 -6.72 -19.98
C PRO A 52 -10.14 -6.21 -21.12
N GLN A 53 -10.69 -5.63 -22.16
CA GLN A 53 -9.93 -4.99 -23.25
C GLN A 53 -9.47 -3.56 -22.89
N GLN A 54 -10.03 -2.99 -21.83
CA GLN A 54 -9.69 -1.62 -21.35
C GLN A 54 -8.80 -1.60 -20.12
N VAL A 55 -8.24 -2.75 -19.76
CA VAL A 55 -7.37 -2.87 -18.57
C VAL A 55 -5.99 -3.41 -18.91
N LEU A 56 -4.98 -2.98 -18.18
CA LEU A 56 -3.58 -3.34 -18.47
C LEU A 56 -2.85 -3.75 -17.18
N PRO A 57 -2.43 -5.02 -17.05
CA PRO A 57 -1.55 -5.45 -15.96
C PRO A 57 -0.10 -5.05 -16.28
N ILE A 58 0.59 -4.48 -15.30
CA ILE A 58 1.98 -4.02 -15.45
C ILE A 58 2.82 -4.54 -14.28
N VAL A 59 4.00 -5.04 -14.58
CA VAL A 59 5.05 -5.27 -13.59
C VAL A 59 6.27 -4.43 -13.92
N ILE A 60 6.77 -3.72 -12.92
CA ILE A 60 8.00 -2.94 -12.97
C ILE A 60 9.12 -3.82 -12.45
N ASP A 61 10.04 -4.23 -13.34
CA ASP A 61 11.17 -5.06 -12.96
C ASP A 61 12.33 -4.21 -12.42
N ALA A 62 12.28 -3.92 -11.15
CA ALA A 62 13.34 -3.22 -10.42
C ALA A 62 14.41 -4.17 -9.84
N GLY A 63 14.45 -5.43 -10.27
CA GLY A 63 15.23 -6.50 -9.64
C GLY A 63 14.54 -7.07 -8.40
N THR A 64 15.20 -7.99 -7.71
CA THR A 64 14.64 -8.65 -6.53
C THR A 64 15.69 -8.90 -5.46
N ASN A 65 15.29 -8.86 -4.19
CA ASN A 65 16.11 -9.27 -3.06
C ASN A 65 15.84 -10.74 -2.64
N ASN A 66 14.90 -11.41 -3.30
CA ASN A 66 14.63 -12.83 -3.07
C ASN A 66 15.74 -13.66 -3.70
N GLU A 67 16.54 -14.31 -2.86
CA GLU A 67 17.71 -15.08 -3.29
C GLU A 67 17.31 -16.34 -4.07
N GLU A 68 16.18 -16.98 -3.72
CA GLU A 68 15.67 -18.12 -4.47
C GLU A 68 15.38 -17.75 -5.93
N LEU A 69 14.81 -16.56 -6.18
CA LEU A 69 14.55 -16.09 -7.54
C LEU A 69 15.85 -15.71 -8.27
N LEU A 70 16.83 -15.14 -7.58
CA LEU A 70 18.12 -14.79 -8.19
C LEU A 70 18.91 -16.04 -8.63
N GLU A 71 18.76 -17.14 -7.90
CA GLU A 71 19.41 -18.42 -8.17
C GLU A 71 18.63 -19.31 -9.16
N ASP A 72 17.33 -19.10 -9.30
CA ASP A 72 16.47 -19.86 -10.20
C ASP A 72 16.83 -19.59 -11.67
N GLN A 73 17.34 -20.63 -12.37
CA GLN A 73 17.69 -20.52 -13.80
C GLN A 73 16.52 -20.15 -14.71
N PHE A 74 15.29 -20.41 -14.28
CA PHE A 74 14.06 -20.14 -15.04
C PHE A 74 13.41 -18.79 -14.70
N TYR A 75 13.95 -18.05 -13.74
CA TYR A 75 13.47 -16.71 -13.45
C TYR A 75 13.69 -15.77 -14.63
N LEU A 76 12.62 -15.19 -15.15
CA LEU A 76 12.61 -14.35 -16.36
C LEU A 76 12.92 -12.89 -16.09
N GLY A 77 12.94 -12.45 -14.83
CA GLY A 77 13.26 -11.09 -14.44
C GLY A 77 14.74 -10.78 -14.44
N ASN A 78 15.07 -9.53 -14.21
CA ASN A 78 16.45 -9.08 -14.06
C ASN A 78 17.09 -9.70 -12.81
N LYS A 79 18.18 -10.43 -12.99
CA LYS A 79 18.88 -11.14 -11.92
C LYS A 79 19.89 -10.25 -11.22
N HIS A 80 19.41 -9.22 -10.56
CA HIS A 80 20.21 -8.36 -9.69
C HIS A 80 19.39 -7.94 -8.46
N LYS A 81 20.08 -7.51 -7.41
CA LYS A 81 19.44 -6.94 -6.22
C LYS A 81 18.61 -5.72 -6.60
N ARG A 82 17.52 -5.50 -5.87
CA ARG A 82 16.60 -4.39 -6.15
C ARG A 82 17.31 -3.05 -6.26
N VAL A 83 16.94 -2.31 -7.29
CA VAL A 83 17.27 -0.89 -7.43
C VAL A 83 16.44 -0.11 -6.40
N THR A 84 17.09 0.80 -5.69
CA THR A 84 16.49 1.63 -4.63
C THR A 84 16.94 3.09 -4.75
N GLY A 85 16.26 3.98 -4.02
CA GLY A 85 16.65 5.37 -3.87
C GLY A 85 16.69 6.17 -5.17
N GLU A 86 17.81 6.87 -5.38
CA GLU A 86 17.99 7.81 -6.51
C GLU A 86 17.86 7.19 -7.90
N ALA A 87 18.08 5.90 -8.04
CA ALA A 87 17.92 5.20 -9.31
C ALA A 87 16.49 4.68 -9.54
N TYR A 88 15.74 4.47 -8.47
CA TYR A 88 14.38 3.91 -8.52
C TYR A 88 13.34 4.98 -8.90
N TYR A 89 13.32 6.11 -8.19
CA TYR A 89 12.27 7.12 -8.36
C TYR A 89 12.26 7.80 -9.76
N PRO A 90 13.39 8.13 -10.38
CA PRO A 90 13.38 8.65 -11.76
C PRO A 90 12.83 7.66 -12.78
N PHE A 91 12.99 6.36 -12.53
CA PHE A 91 12.39 5.34 -13.38
C PHE A 91 10.85 5.31 -13.23
N ILE A 92 10.34 5.41 -12.00
CA ILE A 92 8.88 5.53 -11.74
C ILE A 92 8.34 6.81 -12.39
N GLU A 93 9.04 7.93 -12.25
CA GLU A 93 8.65 9.22 -12.85
C GLU A 93 8.54 9.10 -14.38
N THR A 94 9.55 8.57 -15.02
CA THR A 94 9.54 8.33 -16.48
C THR A 94 8.37 7.40 -16.88
N PHE A 95 8.13 6.34 -16.11
CA PHE A 95 7.00 5.44 -16.36
C PHE A 95 5.66 6.17 -16.28
N VAL A 96 5.45 7.00 -15.24
CA VAL A 96 4.20 7.76 -15.06
C VAL A 96 4.01 8.78 -16.18
N GLU A 97 5.06 9.52 -16.56
CA GLU A 97 5.02 10.50 -17.64
C GLU A 97 4.64 9.85 -18.97
N GLU A 98 5.31 8.77 -19.34
CA GLU A 98 5.06 8.05 -20.59
C GLU A 98 3.69 7.39 -20.62
N ALA A 99 3.27 6.78 -19.51
CA ALA A 99 1.96 6.14 -19.41
C ALA A 99 0.84 7.18 -19.48
N SER A 100 0.98 8.31 -18.79
CA SER A 100 0.00 9.41 -18.84
C SER A 100 -0.09 10.06 -20.23
N ALA A 101 1.03 10.18 -20.94
CA ALA A 101 1.03 10.70 -22.31
C ALA A 101 0.35 9.76 -23.31
N LEU A 102 0.47 8.44 -23.09
CA LEU A 102 -0.15 7.41 -23.94
C LEU A 102 -1.62 7.18 -23.64
N PHE A 103 -2.01 7.29 -22.37
CA PHE A 103 -3.34 6.99 -21.85
C PHE A 103 -3.77 8.11 -20.89
N PRO A 104 -4.24 9.27 -21.39
CA PRO A 104 -4.49 10.46 -20.58
C PRO A 104 -5.55 10.29 -19.49
N ASP A 105 -6.51 9.40 -19.71
CA ASP A 105 -7.64 9.16 -18.79
C ASP A 105 -7.52 7.86 -17.99
N VAL A 106 -6.32 7.27 -17.95
CA VAL A 106 -6.10 5.99 -17.27
C VAL A 106 -6.03 6.17 -15.76
N LEU A 107 -6.65 5.23 -15.03
CA LEU A 107 -6.49 5.10 -13.58
C LEU A 107 -5.25 4.26 -13.28
N PHE A 108 -4.32 4.83 -12.50
CA PHE A 108 -3.14 4.14 -11.97
C PHE A 108 -3.50 3.49 -10.63
N HIS A 109 -3.54 2.18 -10.59
CA HIS A 109 -3.70 1.39 -9.38
C HIS A 109 -2.37 0.76 -8.98
N TRP A 110 -1.79 1.21 -7.87
CA TRP A 110 -0.55 0.67 -7.30
C TRP A 110 -0.85 -0.49 -6.36
N GLU A 111 -0.11 -1.60 -6.51
CA GLU A 111 -0.32 -2.85 -5.77
C GLU A 111 1.01 -3.49 -5.40
N ASP A 112 1.16 -3.97 -4.17
CA ASP A 112 2.31 -4.77 -3.68
C ASP A 112 3.69 -4.09 -3.79
N PHE A 113 3.73 -2.76 -3.72
CA PHE A 113 4.98 -2.01 -3.59
C PHE A 113 5.54 -2.12 -2.17
N GLY A 114 6.87 -2.08 -2.04
CA GLY A 114 7.52 -1.97 -0.74
C GLY A 114 7.01 -0.77 0.05
N ARG A 115 6.92 -0.92 1.36
CA ARG A 115 6.26 0.03 2.27
C ARG A 115 6.62 1.50 2.03
N ASP A 116 7.92 1.78 1.94
CA ASP A 116 8.38 3.17 1.79
C ASP A 116 8.15 3.68 0.36
N ASN A 117 8.32 2.81 -0.64
CA ASN A 117 8.04 3.13 -2.04
C ASN A 117 6.54 3.38 -2.26
N ALA A 118 5.66 2.55 -1.70
CA ALA A 118 4.20 2.70 -1.80
C ALA A 118 3.74 4.08 -1.28
N ALA A 119 4.20 4.45 -0.08
CA ALA A 119 3.85 5.72 0.55
C ALA A 119 4.38 6.93 -0.26
N ASN A 120 5.65 6.88 -0.68
CA ASN A 120 6.27 7.97 -1.43
C ASN A 120 5.64 8.17 -2.82
N ILE A 121 5.34 7.08 -3.54
CA ILE A 121 4.67 7.16 -4.84
C ILE A 121 3.28 7.77 -4.68
N LEU A 122 2.50 7.28 -3.71
CA LEU A 122 1.17 7.83 -3.46
C LEU A 122 1.22 9.33 -3.13
N GLU A 123 2.11 9.75 -2.24
CA GLU A 123 2.25 11.17 -1.86
C GLU A 123 2.69 12.03 -3.04
N GLN A 124 3.57 11.52 -3.89
CA GLN A 124 4.07 12.26 -5.06
C GLN A 124 2.99 12.48 -6.12
N TYR A 125 2.07 11.52 -6.31
CA TYR A 125 1.18 11.52 -7.48
C TYR A 125 -0.31 11.70 -7.15
N ARG A 126 -0.75 11.53 -5.90
CA ARG A 126 -2.17 11.54 -5.52
C ARG A 126 -2.96 12.79 -5.95
N ASP A 127 -2.30 13.93 -6.03
CA ASP A 127 -2.90 15.21 -6.42
C ASP A 127 -2.56 15.63 -7.87
N LYS A 128 -1.84 14.80 -8.62
CA LYS A 128 -1.36 15.12 -9.98
C LYS A 128 -2.02 14.31 -11.07
N ILE A 129 -2.32 13.05 -10.80
CA ILE A 129 -2.92 12.11 -11.77
C ILE A 129 -4.07 11.34 -11.10
N CYS A 130 -4.90 10.68 -11.92
CA CYS A 130 -5.91 9.76 -11.40
C CYS A 130 -5.24 8.48 -10.88
N THR A 131 -5.09 8.36 -9.56
CA THR A 131 -4.34 7.26 -8.95
C THR A 131 -4.80 6.92 -7.55
N PHE A 132 -4.56 5.69 -7.13
CA PHE A 132 -4.63 5.25 -5.75
C PHE A 132 -3.70 4.06 -5.50
N ASN A 133 -3.38 3.82 -4.22
CA ASN A 133 -2.69 2.62 -3.77
C ASN A 133 -3.68 1.76 -2.95
N ASP A 134 -3.92 0.53 -3.40
CA ASP A 134 -4.93 -0.34 -2.79
C ASP A 134 -4.49 -0.87 -1.42
N ASP A 135 -3.22 -1.19 -1.24
CA ASP A 135 -2.68 -1.66 0.05
C ASP A 135 -2.83 -0.61 1.16
N ILE A 136 -2.70 0.67 0.80
CA ILE A 136 -2.84 1.80 1.73
C ILE A 136 -4.31 2.23 1.85
N GLN A 137 -4.91 2.62 0.72
CA GLN A 137 -6.21 3.29 0.70
C GLN A 137 -7.37 2.31 0.62
N GLY A 138 -7.30 1.27 -0.23
CA GLY A 138 -8.37 0.29 -0.36
C GLY A 138 -8.58 -0.51 0.93
N THR A 139 -7.50 -1.02 1.51
CA THR A 139 -7.53 -1.70 2.81
C THR A 139 -8.03 -0.76 3.92
N GLY A 140 -7.59 0.50 3.90
CA GLY A 140 -8.03 1.51 4.86
C GLY A 140 -9.53 1.76 4.80
N VAL A 141 -10.09 1.96 3.61
CA VAL A 141 -11.52 2.20 3.40
C VAL A 141 -12.36 1.00 3.82
N MET A 142 -11.93 -0.22 3.50
CA MET A 142 -12.62 -1.44 3.92
C MET A 142 -12.69 -1.56 5.45
N MET A 143 -11.60 -1.27 6.14
CA MET A 143 -11.56 -1.33 7.60
C MET A 143 -12.35 -0.19 8.26
N SER A 144 -12.39 1.01 7.64
CA SER A 144 -13.25 2.11 8.10
C SER A 144 -14.73 1.71 8.03
N ALA A 145 -15.16 1.09 6.94
CA ALA A 145 -16.53 0.57 6.82
C ALA A 145 -16.85 -0.54 7.85
N ALA A 146 -15.87 -1.37 8.20
CA ALA A 146 -16.01 -2.35 9.28
C ALA A 146 -16.15 -1.65 10.64
N MET A 147 -15.38 -0.58 10.91
CA MET A 147 -15.51 0.21 12.13
C MET A 147 -16.87 0.90 12.25
N ASP A 148 -17.45 1.40 11.16
CA ASP A 148 -18.83 1.91 11.16
C ASP A 148 -19.82 0.86 11.67
N SER A 149 -19.62 -0.39 11.30
CA SER A 149 -20.45 -1.50 11.79
C SER A 149 -20.24 -1.74 13.30
N VAL A 150 -19.00 -1.65 13.79
CA VAL A 150 -18.70 -1.74 15.22
C VAL A 150 -19.36 -0.60 16.01
N VAL A 151 -19.28 0.63 15.50
CA VAL A 151 -19.95 1.82 16.09
C VAL A 151 -21.45 1.56 16.25
N ARG A 152 -22.11 1.03 15.22
CA ARG A 152 -23.55 0.72 15.24
C ARG A 152 -23.91 -0.40 16.24
N ILE A 153 -23.06 -1.45 16.35
CA ILE A 153 -23.29 -2.58 17.25
C ILE A 153 -23.06 -2.17 18.70
N THR A 154 -22.04 -1.35 18.96
CA THR A 154 -21.65 -0.97 20.33
C THR A 154 -22.41 0.25 20.85
N ASP A 155 -23.08 1.01 19.97
CA ASP A 155 -23.72 2.29 20.25
C ASP A 155 -22.75 3.31 20.90
N LYS A 156 -21.49 3.26 20.48
CA LYS A 156 -20.41 4.14 20.94
C LYS A 156 -19.78 4.86 19.76
N PRO A 157 -19.52 6.17 19.86
CA PRO A 157 -18.82 6.89 18.79
C PRO A 157 -17.41 6.31 18.55
N ILE A 158 -16.92 6.44 17.32
CA ILE A 158 -15.62 5.87 16.92
C ILE A 158 -14.48 6.39 17.83
N THR A 159 -14.60 7.61 18.33
CA THR A 159 -13.62 8.29 19.20
C THR A 159 -13.49 7.68 20.60
N GLU A 160 -14.43 6.85 21.02
CA GLU A 160 -14.39 6.15 22.31
C GLU A 160 -13.80 4.73 22.21
N HIS A 161 -13.51 4.26 20.99
CA HIS A 161 -12.91 2.97 20.78
C HIS A 161 -11.39 3.03 20.89
N LYS A 162 -10.82 1.99 21.53
CA LYS A 162 -9.39 1.73 21.50
C LYS A 162 -9.09 0.76 20.35
N ILE A 163 -8.12 1.12 19.52
CA ILE A 163 -7.81 0.42 18.29
C ILE A 163 -6.44 -0.23 18.42
N LEU A 164 -6.43 -1.56 18.45
CA LEU A 164 -5.21 -2.33 18.40
C LEU A 164 -4.89 -2.68 16.94
N VAL A 165 -3.76 -2.19 16.46
CA VAL A 165 -3.24 -2.47 15.11
C VAL A 165 -2.12 -3.49 15.23
N PHE A 166 -2.37 -4.72 14.78
CA PHE A 166 -1.38 -5.79 14.80
C PHE A 166 -0.68 -5.87 13.44
N GLY A 167 0.49 -5.23 13.35
CA GLY A 167 1.29 -5.05 12.15
C GLY A 167 1.38 -3.57 11.72
N GLY A 168 2.55 -2.94 11.96
CA GLY A 168 2.84 -1.53 11.63
C GLY A 168 3.39 -1.33 10.22
N GLY A 169 3.05 -2.21 9.27
CA GLY A 169 3.42 -2.08 7.86
C GLY A 169 2.53 -1.10 7.09
N THR A 170 2.63 -1.13 5.75
CA THR A 170 1.87 -0.24 4.84
C THR A 170 0.36 -0.30 5.11
N ALA A 171 -0.22 -1.49 5.18
CA ALA A 171 -1.64 -1.68 5.43
C ALA A 171 -2.05 -1.22 6.83
N GLY A 172 -1.29 -1.57 7.88
CA GLY A 172 -1.60 -1.18 9.26
C GLY A 172 -1.57 0.34 9.46
N VAL A 173 -0.60 1.02 8.87
CA VAL A 173 -0.53 2.50 8.89
C VAL A 173 -1.68 3.09 8.07
N GLY A 174 -1.94 2.58 6.86
CA GLY A 174 -3.03 3.05 6.01
C GLY A 174 -4.42 2.91 6.66
N VAL A 175 -4.67 1.77 7.31
CA VAL A 175 -5.89 1.54 8.11
C VAL A 175 -5.99 2.55 9.26
N SER A 176 -4.89 2.78 9.98
CA SER A 176 -4.85 3.75 11.09
C SER A 176 -5.13 5.16 10.60
N ASP A 177 -4.50 5.57 9.49
CA ASP A 177 -4.70 6.89 8.89
C ASP A 177 -6.16 7.10 8.45
N GLN A 178 -6.79 6.08 7.87
CA GLN A 178 -8.20 6.16 7.44
C GLN A 178 -9.16 6.26 8.63
N ILE A 179 -8.97 5.44 9.66
CA ILE A 179 -9.80 5.49 10.87
C ILE A 179 -9.58 6.81 11.62
N LEU A 180 -8.35 7.29 11.70
CA LEU A 180 -8.03 8.60 12.28
C LEU A 180 -8.76 9.72 11.52
N MET A 181 -8.74 9.69 10.19
CA MET A 181 -9.45 10.67 9.38
C MET A 181 -10.95 10.69 9.70
N GLU A 182 -11.55 9.52 9.87
CA GLU A 182 -12.97 9.41 10.26
C GLU A 182 -13.23 10.04 11.63
N MET A 183 -12.35 9.79 12.61
CA MET A 183 -12.44 10.45 13.94
C MET A 183 -12.37 11.99 13.83
N LEU A 184 -11.45 12.50 12.99
CA LEU A 184 -11.28 13.93 12.77
C LEU A 184 -12.51 14.55 12.07
N LEU A 185 -13.09 13.88 11.09
CA LEU A 185 -14.32 14.30 10.43
C LEU A 185 -15.51 14.36 11.40
N GLN A 186 -15.52 13.55 12.44
CA GLN A 186 -16.50 13.59 13.53
C GLN A 186 -16.14 14.63 14.61
N GLY A 187 -15.09 15.43 14.41
CA GLY A 187 -14.74 16.56 15.27
C GLY A 187 -13.78 16.22 16.42
N ALA A 188 -13.12 15.05 16.38
CA ALA A 188 -12.11 14.70 17.38
C ALA A 188 -10.88 15.62 17.28
N ASP A 189 -10.24 15.90 18.42
CA ASP A 189 -8.90 16.46 18.43
C ASP A 189 -7.87 15.46 17.92
N SER A 190 -6.93 15.93 17.10
CA SER A 190 -5.97 15.05 16.41
C SER A 190 -5.06 14.28 17.38
N GLU A 191 -4.59 14.93 18.46
CA GLU A 191 -3.70 14.29 19.42
C GLU A 191 -4.47 13.28 20.28
N GLU A 192 -5.67 13.63 20.74
CA GLU A 192 -6.51 12.74 21.52
C GLU A 192 -6.99 11.53 20.70
N ALA A 193 -7.31 11.74 19.42
CA ALA A 193 -7.69 10.65 18.53
C ALA A 193 -6.52 9.66 18.31
N ARG A 194 -5.29 10.15 18.12
CA ARG A 194 -4.12 9.28 17.97
C ARG A 194 -3.83 8.43 19.22
N LYS A 195 -4.16 8.92 20.41
CA LYS A 195 -4.03 8.17 21.67
C LYS A 195 -4.96 6.95 21.75
N GLN A 196 -5.95 6.83 20.85
CA GLN A 196 -6.80 5.64 20.78
C GLN A 196 -6.10 4.45 20.08
N PHE A 197 -4.99 4.70 19.35
CA PHE A 197 -4.29 3.66 18.61
C PHE A 197 -3.16 3.03 19.42
N TYR A 198 -3.06 1.72 19.32
CA TYR A 198 -2.00 0.89 19.88
C TYR A 198 -1.44 0.03 18.75
N MET A 199 -0.35 0.49 18.16
CA MET A 199 0.28 -0.22 17.06
C MET A 199 1.33 -1.18 17.58
N VAL A 200 1.23 -2.45 17.22
CA VAL A 200 2.17 -3.51 17.58
C VAL A 200 2.84 -4.02 16.32
N ASP A 201 4.15 -4.08 16.31
CA ASP A 201 4.96 -4.62 15.22
C ASP A 201 5.94 -5.66 15.77
N ARG A 202 6.84 -6.18 14.95
CA ARG A 202 7.80 -7.25 15.29
C ARG A 202 8.59 -7.07 16.59
N TYR A 203 8.73 -5.84 17.06
CA TYR A 203 9.43 -5.52 18.33
C TYR A 203 8.49 -5.13 19.48
N GLY A 204 7.20 -5.42 19.36
CA GLY A 204 6.19 -5.08 20.36
C GLY A 204 5.43 -3.80 20.06
N LEU A 205 4.88 -3.17 21.11
CA LEU A 205 4.17 -1.90 21.00
C LEU A 205 5.10 -0.81 20.46
N VAL A 206 4.68 -0.12 19.42
CA VAL A 206 5.44 0.98 18.82
C VAL A 206 5.47 2.16 19.79
N THR A 207 6.68 2.52 20.24
CA THR A 207 6.93 3.60 21.19
C THR A 207 7.96 4.59 20.65
N ASP A 208 7.90 5.82 21.12
CA ASP A 208 8.69 6.97 20.65
C ASP A 208 10.22 6.83 20.85
N ASN A 209 10.64 5.92 21.74
CA ASN A 209 12.05 5.61 21.99
C ASN A 209 12.62 4.48 21.12
N MET A 210 11.83 3.89 20.21
CA MET A 210 12.30 2.86 19.29
C MET A 210 13.14 3.47 18.17
N ALA A 211 14.26 2.80 17.84
CA ALA A 211 15.03 3.13 16.66
C ALA A 211 14.29 2.68 15.37
N ASP A 212 14.61 3.33 14.25
CA ASP A 212 14.17 2.92 12.90
C ASP A 212 12.66 2.89 12.66
N LEU A 213 11.89 3.72 13.37
CA LEU A 213 10.47 3.92 13.07
C LEU A 213 10.31 4.62 11.72
N THR A 214 9.41 4.10 10.90
CA THR A 214 8.97 4.81 9.70
C THR A 214 8.16 6.05 10.06
N PRO A 215 8.07 7.06 9.16
CA PRO A 215 7.22 8.22 9.37
C PRO A 215 5.76 7.86 9.70
N GLY A 216 5.23 6.79 9.07
CA GLY A 216 3.89 6.29 9.37
C GLY A 216 3.76 5.73 10.78
N GLN A 217 4.73 4.94 11.24
CA GLN A 217 4.75 4.41 12.60
C GLN A 217 4.92 5.53 13.65
N GLN A 218 5.76 6.52 13.36
CA GLN A 218 5.99 7.67 14.28
C GLN A 218 4.70 8.42 14.61
N LYS A 219 3.74 8.49 13.69
CA LYS A 219 2.43 9.14 13.93
C LYS A 219 1.64 8.47 15.07
N TYR A 220 1.83 7.16 15.27
CA TYR A 220 1.08 6.33 16.22
C TYR A 220 1.95 5.80 17.35
N ALA A 221 3.21 6.21 17.41
CA ALA A 221 4.11 5.83 18.51
C ALA A 221 3.58 6.36 19.85
N ARG A 222 3.48 5.45 20.84
CA ARG A 222 3.08 5.80 22.20
C ARG A 222 4.30 6.30 22.98
N THR A 223 4.06 7.12 23.96
CA THR A 223 5.13 7.55 24.88
C THR A 223 5.59 6.36 25.71
N ALA A 224 6.89 6.05 25.64
CA ALA A 224 7.44 4.87 26.30
C ALA A 224 7.19 4.85 27.81
N ASP A 225 7.17 6.02 28.45
CA ASP A 225 6.92 6.15 29.89
C ASP A 225 5.49 5.78 30.31
N GLU A 226 4.52 5.81 29.38
CA GLU A 226 3.14 5.37 29.64
C GLU A 226 3.04 3.84 29.79
N PHE A 227 4.03 3.10 29.26
CA PHE A 227 4.03 1.64 29.22
C PHE A 227 5.34 1.06 29.78
N PRO A 228 5.61 1.24 31.08
CA PRO A 228 6.87 0.82 31.70
C PRO A 228 7.10 -0.69 31.69
N THR A 229 6.04 -1.47 31.48
CA THR A 229 6.13 -2.93 31.31
C THR A 229 5.97 -3.20 29.83
N GLN A 230 7.07 -3.38 29.13
CA GLN A 230 7.04 -3.63 27.70
C GLN A 230 6.30 -4.95 27.41
N LEU A 231 5.34 -4.87 26.48
CA LEU A 231 4.77 -6.05 25.79
C LEU A 231 5.83 -6.68 24.84
N ASN A 232 7.08 -6.73 25.29
CA ASN A 232 8.20 -7.22 24.49
C ASN A 232 8.29 -8.74 24.43
N ASP A 233 7.46 -9.45 25.18
CA ASP A 233 7.42 -10.91 25.24
C ASP A 233 6.16 -11.47 24.56
N LEU A 234 5.88 -11.02 23.34
CA LEU A 234 4.96 -11.69 22.43
C LEU A 234 5.70 -12.64 21.48
N ALA A 235 6.92 -13.06 21.83
CA ALA A 235 7.66 -14.07 21.08
C ALA A 235 7.31 -15.49 21.55
#